data_a8793bb64dd0c7d1eb862e59d1b3c24a
#
_entry.id   a8793bb64dd0c7d1eb862e59d1b3c24a
#
_cell.length_a   1.000
_cell.length_b   1.000
_cell.length_c   1.000
_cell.angle_alpha   90.00
_cell.angle_beta   90.00
_cell.angle_gamma   90.00
#
_symmetry.space_group_name_H-M   'P 1'
#
loop_
_entity.id
_entity.type
_entity.pdbx_description
1 polymer ?
#
loop_
_entity_poly.entity_id
_entity_poly.type
_entity_poly.pdbx_seq_one_letter_code
_entity_poly.pdbx_strand_id
1 'polypeptide(L)'
;MNTVIAQQIAEQGGVEAWLTAQQHKSLLRFLTCGSVDDGTSTLIGRLLHDTRQIYEDQLSSLHNDSKRHGTQGEKLDLALLVDGLQAEREQGITIDVAYRYFSTEKRKFIIADTPGHEQYTRNMATGASTCDLAILLIDARKGVLDQTRRHSFIATLLGIKHLVVAINKMDLVAYSQETFEQIKQDYLDFAAQLPDDLDIRFVPMSALEGDNVATPSVTMPWYSGPTLLDVLETVELKRVVDTQPMRFPVQYVNRPNLDFRGYAGTLASGTVSVGQRVKVLPSGVESSVARIVTFDGDLQQAAAGEAITLVLNDEIDISRGDLLVDAAADLQAVQSATVDVVWMAEQPLQPGQSYEVKIAGKKARGRVEKILHQVEINTLEKRAVDSLPLNGIGLVEVTFDEPMVLDAYQQNPVTGGMIFIDRLSNVTVGAGMIHQPLSAARSQAGQYSDFELELNALVRRHFPHWNARDLLGGQ
;
A
#
# COMPACT_ATOMS: atom_id res chain seq x y z
N MET A 1 5.03 -25.52 24.28
CA MET A 1 3.76 -25.16 23.59
C MET A 1 3.13 -24.08 24.44
N ASN A 2 2.78 -22.96 23.87
CA ASN A 2 2.23 -21.83 24.63
C ASN A 2 0.95 -22.28 25.34
N THR A 3 0.86 -22.07 26.64
CA THR A 3 -0.27 -22.50 27.50
C THR A 3 -1.61 -22.04 26.94
N VAL A 4 -1.63 -20.84 26.35
CA VAL A 4 -2.82 -20.23 25.70
C VAL A 4 -3.25 -21.01 24.48
N ILE A 5 -2.31 -21.40 23.59
CA ILE A 5 -2.63 -22.21 22.39
C ILE A 5 -3.11 -23.59 22.78
N ALA A 6 -2.48 -24.22 23.79
CA ALA A 6 -2.90 -25.51 24.28
C ALA A 6 -4.33 -25.48 24.86
N GLN A 7 -4.66 -24.40 25.58
CA GLN A 7 -6.01 -24.18 26.12
C GLN A 7 -7.04 -23.95 25.01
N GLN A 8 -6.71 -23.11 24.01
CA GLN A 8 -7.59 -22.87 22.84
C GLN A 8 -7.85 -24.14 22.03
N ILE A 9 -6.83 -25.00 21.85
CA ILE A 9 -6.97 -26.30 21.18
C ILE A 9 -7.93 -27.22 21.97
N ALA A 10 -7.81 -27.23 23.29
CA ALA A 10 -8.70 -28.03 24.14
C ALA A 10 -10.15 -27.53 24.12
N GLU A 11 -10.35 -26.22 24.18
CA GLU A 11 -11.67 -25.57 24.16
C GLU A 11 -12.38 -25.75 22.80
N GLN A 12 -11.65 -25.81 21.69
CA GLN A 12 -12.19 -25.97 20.33
C GLN A 12 -12.34 -27.44 19.89
N GLY A 13 -12.07 -28.40 20.77
CA GLY A 13 -12.30 -29.81 20.50
C GLY A 13 -11.17 -30.52 19.75
N GLY A 14 -9.97 -29.98 19.77
CA GLY A 14 -8.75 -30.60 19.23
C GLY A 14 -8.02 -29.77 18.17
N VAL A 15 -6.86 -30.30 17.74
CA VAL A 15 -5.95 -29.60 16.82
C VAL A 15 -6.58 -29.32 15.45
N GLU A 16 -7.32 -30.28 14.89
CA GLU A 16 -7.98 -30.11 13.57
C GLU A 16 -9.06 -29.03 13.59
N ALA A 17 -9.92 -29.03 14.61
CA ALA A 17 -10.95 -28.01 14.76
C ALA A 17 -10.35 -26.63 14.98
N TRP A 18 -9.27 -26.53 15.77
CA TRP A 18 -8.53 -25.29 15.97
C TRP A 18 -7.88 -24.79 14.68
N LEU A 19 -7.23 -25.68 13.88
CA LEU A 19 -6.64 -25.30 12.60
C LEU A 19 -7.68 -24.81 11.61
N THR A 20 -8.83 -25.49 11.52
CA THR A 20 -9.95 -25.08 10.66
C THR A 20 -10.48 -23.71 11.07
N ALA A 21 -10.69 -23.46 12.36
CA ALA A 21 -11.11 -22.16 12.87
C ALA A 21 -10.08 -21.07 12.55
N GLN A 22 -8.77 -21.38 12.62
CA GLN A 22 -7.72 -20.44 12.25
C GLN A 22 -7.69 -20.10 10.73
N GLN A 23 -8.05 -21.07 9.87
CA GLN A 23 -8.09 -20.83 8.41
C GLN A 23 -9.20 -19.81 8.03
N HIS A 24 -10.31 -19.79 8.75
CA HIS A 24 -11.45 -18.92 8.46
C HIS A 24 -11.37 -17.53 9.09
N LYS A 25 -10.39 -17.26 9.97
CA LYS A 25 -10.22 -15.91 10.53
C LYS A 25 -9.82 -14.91 9.45
N SER A 26 -10.54 -13.80 9.40
CA SER A 26 -10.13 -12.67 8.54
C SER A 26 -8.76 -12.12 8.93
N LEU A 27 -8.06 -11.55 7.97
CA LEU A 27 -6.76 -10.93 8.15
C LEU A 27 -6.89 -9.41 7.98
N LEU A 28 -6.34 -8.65 8.92
CA LEU A 28 -6.16 -7.21 8.81
C LEU A 28 -4.66 -6.90 8.79
N ARG A 29 -4.22 -6.17 7.77
CA ARG A 29 -2.88 -5.58 7.72
C ARG A 29 -2.99 -4.11 8.07
N PHE A 30 -2.25 -3.67 9.07
CA PHE A 30 -2.22 -2.25 9.43
C PHE A 30 -0.81 -1.77 9.69
N LEU A 31 -0.58 -0.50 9.43
CA LEU A 31 0.66 0.16 9.81
C LEU A 31 0.45 1.05 11.03
N THR A 32 1.53 1.25 11.77
CA THR A 32 1.64 2.30 12.78
C THR A 32 2.59 3.36 12.27
N CYS A 33 2.20 4.62 12.33
CA CYS A 33 3.03 5.75 11.95
C CYS A 33 2.71 6.97 12.84
N GLY A 34 3.64 7.87 12.95
CA GLY A 34 3.56 9.09 13.76
C GLY A 34 4.85 9.87 13.66
N SER A 35 4.98 10.95 14.39
CA SER A 35 6.26 11.64 14.53
C SER A 35 7.19 10.89 15.48
N VAL A 36 8.46 11.22 15.47
CA VAL A 36 9.43 10.66 16.41
C VAL A 36 8.94 10.90 17.84
N ASP A 37 9.02 9.89 18.69
CA ASP A 37 8.56 9.85 20.07
C ASP A 37 7.04 9.89 20.28
N ASP A 38 6.20 9.71 19.27
CA ASP A 38 4.74 9.62 19.48
C ASP A 38 4.30 8.30 20.11
N GLY A 39 5.20 7.29 20.16
CA GLY A 39 5.01 6.04 20.93
C GLY A 39 4.53 4.85 20.10
N THR A 40 4.90 4.76 18.80
CA THR A 40 4.57 3.64 17.91
C THR A 40 5.05 2.31 18.46
N SER A 41 6.33 2.17 18.81
CA SER A 41 6.91 0.93 19.35
C SER A 41 6.27 0.56 20.70
N THR A 42 5.99 1.55 21.57
CA THR A 42 5.28 1.32 22.84
C THR A 42 3.88 0.76 22.61
N LEU A 43 3.15 1.31 21.64
CA LEU A 43 1.80 0.84 21.29
C LEU A 43 1.81 -0.61 20.77
N ILE A 44 2.74 -0.93 19.86
CA ILE A 44 2.87 -2.29 19.34
C ILE A 44 3.21 -3.26 20.47
N GLY A 45 4.19 -2.92 21.30
CA GLY A 45 4.55 -3.73 22.46
C GLY A 45 3.36 -3.92 23.42
N ARG A 46 2.54 -2.89 23.62
CA ARG A 46 1.31 -2.95 24.42
C ARG A 46 0.27 -3.88 23.82
N LEU A 47 0.01 -3.78 22.52
CA LEU A 47 -0.91 -4.69 21.81
C LEU A 47 -0.48 -6.16 21.94
N LEU A 48 0.81 -6.44 21.72
CA LEU A 48 1.38 -7.79 21.87
C LEU A 48 1.29 -8.31 23.31
N HIS A 49 1.53 -7.42 24.28
CA HIS A 49 1.42 -7.77 25.71
C HIS A 49 -0.03 -8.08 26.10
N ASP A 50 -0.97 -7.19 25.81
CA ASP A 50 -2.36 -7.30 26.26
C ASP A 50 -3.11 -8.43 25.53
N THR A 51 -2.70 -8.77 24.30
CA THR A 51 -3.21 -9.95 23.56
C THR A 51 -2.49 -11.26 23.93
N ARG A 52 -1.58 -11.24 24.92
CA ARG A 52 -0.84 -12.40 25.42
C ARG A 52 -0.03 -13.14 24.35
N GLN A 53 0.53 -12.39 23.39
CA GLN A 53 1.36 -12.94 22.32
C GLN A 53 2.86 -12.96 22.64
N ILE A 54 3.24 -12.55 23.85
CA ILE A 54 4.64 -12.54 24.32
C ILE A 54 4.88 -13.84 25.11
N TYR A 55 5.96 -14.53 24.77
CA TYR A 55 6.38 -15.74 25.48
C TYR A 55 7.03 -15.40 26.83
N GLU A 56 6.96 -16.34 27.80
CA GLU A 56 7.48 -16.13 29.16
C GLU A 56 9.00 -15.85 29.20
N ASP A 57 9.77 -16.46 28.30
CA ASP A 57 11.20 -16.20 28.15
C ASP A 57 11.48 -14.80 27.62
N GLN A 58 10.68 -14.34 26.66
CA GLN A 58 10.73 -12.96 26.14
C GLN A 58 10.34 -11.94 27.20
N LEU A 59 9.31 -12.20 28.01
CA LEU A 59 8.93 -11.34 29.13
C LEU A 59 10.04 -11.26 30.17
N SER A 60 10.69 -12.38 30.49
CA SER A 60 11.81 -12.42 31.42
C SER A 60 13.03 -11.65 30.90
N SER A 61 13.34 -11.76 29.60
CA SER A 61 14.38 -10.95 28.95
C SER A 61 14.03 -9.48 28.98
N LEU A 62 12.80 -9.13 28.63
CA LEU A 62 12.31 -7.75 28.63
C LEU A 62 12.41 -7.07 29.99
N HIS A 63 12.11 -7.80 31.10
CA HIS A 63 12.30 -7.29 32.45
C HIS A 63 13.76 -6.95 32.73
N ASN A 64 14.70 -7.76 32.25
CA ASN A 64 16.13 -7.52 32.45
C ASN A 64 16.62 -6.37 31.56
N ASP A 65 16.16 -6.31 30.31
CA ASP A 65 16.52 -5.27 29.36
C ASP A 65 15.93 -3.92 29.75
N SER A 66 14.69 -3.88 30.27
CA SER A 66 14.05 -2.66 30.78
C SER A 66 14.83 -2.04 31.97
N LYS A 67 15.44 -2.88 32.81
CA LYS A 67 16.30 -2.39 33.92
C LYS A 67 17.64 -1.83 33.44
N ARG A 68 18.14 -2.29 32.29
CA ARG A 68 19.47 -1.89 31.76
C ARG A 68 19.39 -0.74 30.76
N HIS A 69 18.36 -0.76 29.91
CA HIS A 69 18.24 0.13 28.77
C HIS A 69 16.88 0.84 28.68
N GLY A 70 15.93 0.54 29.59
CA GLY A 70 14.60 1.11 29.55
C GLY A 70 14.59 2.61 29.82
N THR A 71 13.73 3.32 29.14
CA THR A 71 13.51 4.77 29.24
C THR A 71 12.34 5.14 30.15
N GLN A 72 11.60 4.13 30.68
CA GLN A 72 10.33 4.29 31.40
C GLN A 72 10.48 4.17 32.95
N GLY A 73 11.70 4.35 33.45
CA GLY A 73 11.99 4.24 34.89
C GLY A 73 11.83 2.80 35.42
N GLU A 74 10.98 2.60 36.43
CA GLU A 74 10.73 1.26 37.02
C GLU A 74 9.68 0.44 36.21
N LYS A 75 8.97 1.04 35.24
CA LYS A 75 7.96 0.38 34.42
C LYS A 75 8.61 -0.46 33.35
N LEU A 76 7.89 -1.49 32.92
CA LEU A 76 8.28 -2.34 31.82
C LEU A 76 8.30 -1.53 30.51
N ASP A 77 9.46 -1.47 29.85
CA ASP A 77 9.59 -0.78 28.58
C ASP A 77 9.23 -1.71 27.43
N LEU A 78 7.96 -1.64 27.03
CA LEU A 78 7.40 -2.50 25.97
C LEU A 78 7.94 -2.15 24.58
N ALA A 79 8.54 -0.97 24.37
CA ALA A 79 9.17 -0.60 23.09
C ALA A 79 10.34 -1.54 22.77
N LEU A 80 11.08 -1.99 23.76
CA LEU A 80 12.22 -2.91 23.57
C LEU A 80 11.84 -4.28 22.97
N LEU A 81 10.56 -4.65 22.98
CA LEU A 81 10.07 -5.85 22.29
C LEU A 81 10.10 -5.70 20.77
N VAL A 82 10.03 -4.49 20.28
CA VAL A 82 9.83 -4.16 18.86
C VAL A 82 11.15 -3.81 18.19
N ASP A 83 12.03 -3.14 18.93
CA ASP A 83 13.33 -2.67 18.43
C ASP A 83 14.23 -3.86 18.08
N GLY A 84 14.26 -4.21 16.77
CA GLY A 84 14.95 -5.39 16.26
C GLY A 84 16.41 -5.14 15.93
N LEU A 85 16.75 -3.97 15.40
CA LEU A 85 18.10 -3.61 14.99
C LEU A 85 18.89 -3.00 16.14
N GLN A 86 20.18 -3.28 16.21
CA GLN A 86 21.05 -2.66 17.21
C GLN A 86 21.05 -1.12 17.07
N ALA A 87 21.06 -0.61 15.84
CA ALA A 87 21.00 0.83 15.57
C ALA A 87 19.68 1.47 16.03
N GLU A 88 18.56 0.76 15.95
CA GLU A 88 17.26 1.22 16.47
C GLU A 88 17.29 1.34 17.99
N ARG A 89 17.85 0.34 18.67
CA ARG A 89 18.01 0.35 20.14
C ARG A 89 18.95 1.45 20.62
N GLU A 90 20.04 1.72 19.89
CA GLU A 90 21.01 2.76 20.24
C GLU A 90 20.47 4.18 20.00
N GLN A 91 19.64 4.35 18.95
CA GLN A 91 19.10 5.66 18.56
C GLN A 91 17.68 5.89 19.11
N GLY A 92 16.98 4.86 19.54
CA GLY A 92 15.60 4.93 20.03
C GLY A 92 14.59 5.30 18.94
N ILE A 93 14.87 4.98 17.66
CA ILE A 93 14.01 5.26 16.51
C ILE A 93 13.87 4.03 15.62
N THR A 94 12.71 3.86 15.01
CA THR A 94 12.49 2.87 13.95
C THR A 94 13.18 3.35 12.67
N ILE A 95 13.98 2.50 12.03
CA ILE A 95 14.73 2.81 10.81
C ILE A 95 14.12 2.09 9.61
N ASP A 96 13.85 0.80 9.74
CA ASP A 96 13.31 -0.03 8.68
C ASP A 96 11.90 -0.54 9.02
N VAL A 97 11.17 -1.02 8.02
CA VAL A 97 9.83 -1.60 8.25
C VAL A 97 9.97 -2.94 8.94
N ALA A 98 9.44 -3.06 10.13
CA ALA A 98 9.37 -4.32 10.86
C ALA A 98 7.95 -4.87 10.84
N TYR A 99 7.82 -6.16 10.47
CA TYR A 99 6.52 -6.83 10.48
C TYR A 99 6.37 -7.66 11.75
N ARG A 100 5.23 -7.50 12.43
CA ARG A 100 4.84 -8.28 13.60
C ARG A 100 3.49 -8.93 13.36
N TYR A 101 3.28 -10.07 13.99
CA TYR A 101 2.10 -10.89 13.80
C TYR A 101 1.46 -11.16 15.14
N PHE A 102 0.15 -11.01 15.23
CA PHE A 102 -0.61 -11.48 16.37
C PHE A 102 -2.02 -11.90 15.93
N SER A 103 -2.74 -12.56 16.82
CA SER A 103 -4.12 -12.94 16.56
C SER A 103 -4.94 -12.88 17.84
N THR A 104 -6.19 -12.49 17.69
CA THR A 104 -7.23 -12.64 18.71
C THR A 104 -8.14 -13.81 18.35
N GLU A 105 -9.16 -14.02 19.14
CA GLU A 105 -10.18 -15.03 18.79
C GLU A 105 -10.94 -14.66 17.51
N LYS A 106 -11.10 -13.36 17.21
CA LYS A 106 -11.88 -12.85 16.10
C LYS A 106 -11.09 -12.71 14.79
N ARG A 107 -9.83 -12.26 14.87
CA ARG A 107 -9.08 -11.82 13.67
C ARG A 107 -7.58 -12.09 13.80
N LYS A 108 -6.92 -12.24 12.65
CA LYS A 108 -5.45 -12.23 12.52
C LYS A 108 -4.98 -10.83 12.12
N PHE A 109 -3.78 -10.47 12.57
CA PHE A 109 -3.21 -9.16 12.33
C PHE A 109 -1.76 -9.26 11.85
N ILE A 110 -1.43 -8.40 10.90
CA ILE A 110 -0.05 -8.09 10.53
C ILE A 110 0.15 -6.60 10.77
N ILE A 111 1.11 -6.28 11.64
CA ILE A 111 1.52 -4.91 11.91
C ILE A 111 2.73 -4.60 11.04
N ALA A 112 2.71 -3.49 10.31
CA ALA A 112 3.88 -2.87 9.72
C ALA A 112 4.29 -1.70 10.62
N ASP A 113 5.35 -1.88 11.40
CA ASP A 113 5.95 -0.77 12.16
C ASP A 113 6.78 0.07 11.22
N THR A 114 6.43 1.35 11.10
CA THR A 114 7.07 2.25 10.13
C THR A 114 7.74 3.43 10.81
N PRO A 115 8.90 3.87 10.28
CA PRO A 115 9.65 4.95 10.90
C PRO A 115 8.90 6.28 10.83
N GLY A 116 9.03 7.06 11.92
CA GLY A 116 8.45 8.40 12.02
C GLY A 116 9.31 9.51 11.43
N HIS A 117 10.61 9.27 11.18
CA HIS A 117 11.53 10.28 10.72
C HIS A 117 11.43 10.53 9.21
N GLU A 118 11.48 11.79 8.80
CA GLU A 118 11.33 12.22 7.40
C GLU A 118 12.28 11.50 6.43
N GLN A 119 13.52 11.25 6.83
CA GLN A 119 14.53 10.56 6.01
C GLN A 119 14.13 9.13 5.62
N TYR A 120 13.22 8.52 6.36
CA TYR A 120 12.75 7.15 6.14
C TYR A 120 11.35 7.09 5.52
N THR A 121 10.87 8.16 4.89
CA THR A 121 9.56 8.22 4.21
C THR A 121 9.37 7.07 3.22
N ARG A 122 10.43 6.61 2.53
CA ARG A 122 10.39 5.45 1.64
C ARG A 122 9.97 4.17 2.36
N ASN A 123 10.44 3.96 3.59
CA ASN A 123 10.11 2.79 4.38
C ASN A 123 8.65 2.85 4.86
N MET A 124 8.18 4.04 5.26
CA MET A 124 6.76 4.28 5.55
C MET A 124 5.87 3.97 4.32
N ALA A 125 6.22 4.47 3.13
CA ALA A 125 5.47 4.19 1.91
C ALA A 125 5.47 2.69 1.56
N THR A 126 6.59 1.99 1.79
CA THR A 126 6.69 0.54 1.60
C THR A 126 5.73 -0.22 2.54
N GLY A 127 5.70 0.14 3.83
CA GLY A 127 4.77 -0.46 4.79
C GLY A 127 3.30 -0.18 4.42
N ALA A 128 3.00 1.08 4.10
CA ALA A 128 1.64 1.53 3.75
C ALA A 128 1.08 0.83 2.51
N SER A 129 1.92 0.54 1.49
CA SER A 129 1.48 -0.09 0.24
C SER A 129 0.88 -1.49 0.40
N THR A 130 1.07 -2.12 1.56
CA THR A 130 0.59 -3.48 1.85
C THR A 130 -0.50 -3.53 2.92
N CYS A 131 -0.88 -2.37 3.47
CA CYS A 131 -1.79 -2.27 4.60
C CYS A 131 -3.21 -1.85 4.20
N ASP A 132 -4.18 -2.33 4.95
CA ASP A 132 -5.60 -2.03 4.79
C ASP A 132 -6.05 -0.85 5.68
N LEU A 133 -5.30 -0.56 6.76
CA LEU A 133 -5.60 0.44 7.77
C LEU A 133 -4.31 1.12 8.26
N ALA A 134 -4.38 2.41 8.59
CA ALA A 134 -3.29 3.13 9.22
C ALA A 134 -3.67 3.62 10.62
N ILE A 135 -2.80 3.38 11.60
CA ILE A 135 -2.88 3.98 12.93
C ILE A 135 -1.90 5.14 12.95
N LEU A 136 -2.44 6.35 13.04
CA LEU A 136 -1.69 7.60 13.11
C LEU A 136 -1.59 8.04 14.57
N LEU A 137 -0.40 7.92 15.16
CA LEU A 137 -0.17 8.36 16.52
C LEU A 137 0.09 9.85 16.58
N ILE A 138 -0.51 10.51 17.57
CA ILE A 138 -0.31 11.92 17.89
C ILE A 138 -0.02 12.04 19.38
N ASP A 139 1.12 12.60 19.75
CA ASP A 139 1.41 12.95 21.15
C ASP A 139 0.48 14.09 21.59
N ALA A 140 -0.36 13.85 22.59
CA ALA A 140 -1.36 14.81 23.09
C ALA A 140 -0.76 16.16 23.53
N ARG A 141 0.53 16.19 23.86
CA ARG A 141 1.25 17.44 24.22
C ARG A 141 1.63 18.28 23.00
N LYS A 142 1.81 17.64 21.82
CA LYS A 142 2.34 18.26 20.60
C LYS A 142 1.25 18.60 19.57
N GLY A 143 0.15 17.85 19.56
CA GLY A 143 -0.92 18.00 18.56
C GLY A 143 -0.52 17.54 17.17
N VAL A 144 -1.23 18.02 16.14
CA VAL A 144 -1.05 17.65 14.74
C VAL A 144 0.21 18.30 14.16
N LEU A 145 1.22 17.49 13.86
CA LEU A 145 2.50 17.93 13.29
C LEU A 145 2.56 17.69 11.77
N ASP A 146 3.57 18.27 11.13
CA ASP A 146 3.82 18.11 9.68
C ASP A 146 3.99 16.63 9.28
N GLN A 147 4.64 15.82 10.12
CA GLN A 147 4.78 14.39 9.86
C GLN A 147 3.44 13.65 9.93
N THR A 148 2.56 14.03 10.86
CA THR A 148 1.19 13.48 10.93
C THR A 148 0.44 13.72 9.63
N ARG A 149 0.52 14.93 9.08
CA ARG A 149 -0.09 15.32 7.80
C ARG A 149 0.51 14.55 6.64
N ARG A 150 1.84 14.45 6.58
CA ARG A 150 2.57 13.71 5.56
C ARG A 150 2.20 12.23 5.54
N HIS A 151 2.19 11.60 6.71
CA HIS A 151 1.83 10.18 6.83
C HIS A 151 0.38 9.92 6.43
N SER A 152 -0.55 10.79 6.84
CA SER A 152 -1.95 10.73 6.43
C SER A 152 -2.10 10.82 4.92
N PHE A 153 -1.41 11.78 4.30
CA PHE A 153 -1.46 11.99 2.85
C PHE A 153 -0.88 10.78 2.09
N ILE A 154 0.29 10.28 2.50
CA ILE A 154 0.92 9.10 1.86
C ILE A 154 0.04 7.86 2.02
N ALA A 155 -0.52 7.62 3.22
CA ALA A 155 -1.40 6.50 3.46
C ALA A 155 -2.62 6.53 2.54
N THR A 156 -3.27 7.68 2.39
CA THR A 156 -4.45 7.85 1.52
C THR A 156 -4.08 7.77 0.04
N LEU A 157 -2.93 8.30 -0.37
CA LEU A 157 -2.40 8.20 -1.73
C LEU A 157 -2.15 6.73 -2.12
N LEU A 158 -1.69 5.92 -1.17
CA LEU A 158 -1.48 4.47 -1.31
C LEU A 158 -2.77 3.65 -1.13
N GLY A 159 -3.93 4.29 -1.08
CA GLY A 159 -5.24 3.63 -1.13
C GLY A 159 -5.80 3.18 0.21
N ILE A 160 -5.16 3.53 1.33
CA ILE A 160 -5.70 3.23 2.66
C ILE A 160 -6.94 4.10 2.91
N LYS A 161 -8.07 3.46 3.21
CA LYS A 161 -9.35 4.12 3.46
C LYS A 161 -9.72 4.22 4.94
N HIS A 162 -9.10 3.42 5.79
CA HIS A 162 -9.37 3.37 7.22
C HIS A 162 -8.21 4.00 7.99
N LEU A 163 -8.47 5.14 8.63
CA LEU A 163 -7.51 5.86 9.45
C LEU A 163 -7.95 5.83 10.91
N VAL A 164 -7.10 5.36 11.80
CA VAL A 164 -7.29 5.49 13.25
C VAL A 164 -6.32 6.53 13.79
N VAL A 165 -6.84 7.67 14.16
CA VAL A 165 -6.06 8.73 14.81
C VAL A 165 -6.00 8.44 16.30
N ALA A 166 -4.88 7.89 16.73
CA ALA A 166 -4.60 7.53 18.11
C ALA A 166 -3.95 8.71 18.86
N ILE A 167 -4.75 9.44 19.63
CA ILE A 167 -4.23 10.55 20.44
C ILE A 167 -3.63 9.95 21.71
N ASN A 168 -2.32 9.76 21.67
CA ASN A 168 -1.52 9.03 22.65
C ASN A 168 -0.94 9.95 23.72
N LYS A 169 -0.50 9.33 24.82
CA LYS A 169 0.08 10.01 25.99
C LYS A 169 -0.91 10.95 26.69
N MET A 170 -2.18 10.54 26.74
CA MET A 170 -3.22 11.28 27.46
C MET A 170 -2.94 11.41 28.96
N ASP A 171 -2.16 10.46 29.53
CA ASP A 171 -1.63 10.51 30.89
C ASP A 171 -0.79 11.76 31.16
N LEU A 172 -0.05 12.26 30.15
CA LEU A 172 0.81 13.45 30.28
C LEU A 172 0.07 14.78 30.16
N VAL A 173 -1.21 14.73 29.78
CA VAL A 173 -2.11 15.91 29.73
C VAL A 173 -3.30 15.74 30.69
N ALA A 174 -3.10 14.96 31.75
CA ALA A 174 -4.11 14.68 32.79
C ALA A 174 -5.44 14.17 32.24
N TYR A 175 -5.40 13.38 31.14
CA TYR A 175 -6.55 12.79 30.45
C TYR A 175 -7.62 13.80 30.02
N SER A 176 -7.18 15.02 29.63
CA SER A 176 -8.04 16.15 29.30
C SER A 176 -8.91 15.89 28.07
N GLN A 177 -10.24 15.95 28.23
CA GLN A 177 -11.20 15.90 27.13
C GLN A 177 -11.02 17.10 26.18
N GLU A 178 -10.78 18.29 26.71
CA GLU A 178 -10.59 19.51 25.92
C GLU A 178 -9.39 19.36 24.96
N THR A 179 -8.27 18.84 25.44
CA THR A 179 -7.09 18.56 24.62
C THR A 179 -7.39 17.56 23.51
N PHE A 180 -8.14 16.50 23.82
CA PHE A 180 -8.56 15.52 22.84
C PHE A 180 -9.44 16.14 21.74
N GLU A 181 -10.49 16.89 22.12
CA GLU A 181 -11.40 17.48 21.15
C GLU A 181 -10.70 18.55 20.28
N GLN A 182 -9.75 19.31 20.84
CA GLN A 182 -8.97 20.28 20.08
C GLN A 182 -8.11 19.59 19.02
N ILE A 183 -7.35 18.56 19.37
CA ILE A 183 -6.50 17.80 18.43
C ILE A 183 -7.34 17.13 17.35
N LYS A 184 -8.49 16.57 17.75
CA LYS A 184 -9.44 15.97 16.82
C LYS A 184 -9.94 17.00 15.80
N GLN A 185 -10.30 18.21 16.24
CA GLN A 185 -10.75 19.27 15.35
C GLN A 185 -9.64 19.72 14.39
N ASP A 186 -8.43 19.95 14.90
CA ASP A 186 -7.27 20.34 14.11
C ASP A 186 -6.95 19.27 13.03
N TYR A 187 -7.11 18.00 13.36
CA TYR A 187 -6.94 16.92 12.38
C TYR A 187 -8.05 16.88 11.34
N LEU A 188 -9.31 17.07 11.75
CA LEU A 188 -10.47 17.10 10.82
C LEU A 188 -10.38 18.29 9.85
N ASP A 189 -9.93 19.44 10.30
CA ASP A 189 -9.72 20.61 9.44
C ASP A 189 -8.66 20.34 8.37
N PHE A 190 -7.60 19.61 8.69
CA PHE A 190 -6.64 19.12 7.72
C PHE A 190 -7.26 18.05 6.81
N ALA A 191 -7.93 17.06 7.39
CA ALA A 191 -8.48 15.90 6.68
C ALA A 191 -9.59 16.29 5.67
N ALA A 192 -10.23 17.45 5.82
CA ALA A 192 -11.18 17.98 4.85
C ALA A 192 -10.59 18.18 3.44
N GLN A 193 -9.28 18.17 3.30
CA GLN A 193 -8.57 18.25 2.02
C GLN A 193 -8.15 16.88 1.47
N LEU A 194 -8.32 15.82 2.24
CA LEU A 194 -8.08 14.42 1.83
C LEU A 194 -9.32 13.88 1.08
N PRO A 195 -9.25 12.68 0.45
CA PRO A 195 -10.42 12.07 -0.19
C PRO A 195 -11.63 11.94 0.75
N ASP A 196 -12.84 12.18 0.23
CA ASP A 196 -14.09 12.21 1.01
C ASP A 196 -14.56 10.81 1.49
N ASP A 197 -13.99 9.72 0.96
CA ASP A 197 -14.40 8.35 1.26
C ASP A 197 -13.58 7.68 2.38
N LEU A 198 -12.94 8.46 3.24
CA LEU A 198 -12.16 7.98 4.36
C LEU A 198 -13.02 7.68 5.60
N ASP A 199 -12.80 6.51 6.21
CA ASP A 199 -13.29 6.19 7.56
C ASP A 199 -12.23 6.62 8.59
N ILE A 200 -12.46 7.76 9.24
CA ILE A 200 -11.52 8.33 10.22
C ILE A 200 -12.10 8.14 11.62
N ARG A 201 -11.37 7.43 12.47
CA ARG A 201 -11.76 7.16 13.86
C ARG A 201 -10.74 7.75 14.81
N PHE A 202 -11.21 8.29 15.93
CA PHE A 202 -10.36 8.90 16.96
C PHE A 202 -10.42 8.10 18.24
N VAL A 203 -9.26 7.76 18.79
CA VAL A 203 -9.14 7.02 20.04
C VAL A 203 -8.16 7.76 20.98
N PRO A 204 -8.64 8.31 22.09
CA PRO A 204 -7.74 8.84 23.13
C PRO A 204 -7.14 7.67 23.91
N MET A 205 -5.81 7.66 24.08
CA MET A 205 -5.15 6.52 24.73
C MET A 205 -3.90 6.90 25.50
N SER A 206 -3.45 6.00 26.34
CA SER A 206 -2.09 5.91 26.82
C SER A 206 -1.52 4.52 26.50
N ALA A 207 -0.62 4.44 25.52
CA ALA A 207 0.04 3.19 25.16
C ALA A 207 0.89 2.67 26.34
N LEU A 208 1.44 3.55 27.17
CA LEU A 208 2.25 3.20 28.32
C LEU A 208 1.40 2.60 29.44
N GLU A 209 0.27 3.20 29.78
CA GLU A 209 -0.62 2.75 30.85
C GLU A 209 -1.61 1.66 30.40
N GLY A 210 -1.88 1.57 29.08
CA GLY A 210 -2.82 0.62 28.48
C GLY A 210 -4.25 1.18 28.33
N ASP A 211 -4.47 2.46 28.67
CA ASP A 211 -5.79 3.10 28.59
C ASP A 211 -6.31 3.11 27.15
N ASN A 212 -7.50 2.59 26.92
CA ASN A 212 -8.19 2.47 25.62
C ASN A 212 -7.39 1.74 24.51
N VAL A 213 -6.37 0.97 24.86
CA VAL A 213 -5.67 0.12 23.89
C VAL A 213 -6.43 -1.18 23.69
N ALA A 214 -6.50 -2.05 24.69
CA ALA A 214 -7.26 -3.31 24.65
C ALA A 214 -8.45 -3.29 25.61
N THR A 215 -8.41 -2.46 26.64
CA THR A 215 -9.47 -2.31 27.64
C THR A 215 -9.90 -0.86 27.77
N PRO A 216 -11.20 -0.58 28.03
CA PRO A 216 -11.67 0.79 28.26
C PRO A 216 -10.94 1.44 29.44
N SER A 217 -10.60 2.71 29.31
CA SER A 217 -9.97 3.50 30.36
C SER A 217 -10.95 3.87 31.45
N VAL A 218 -10.52 3.72 32.70
CA VAL A 218 -11.27 4.23 33.88
C VAL A 218 -10.96 5.70 34.15
N THR A 219 -9.85 6.22 33.63
CA THR A 219 -9.40 7.60 33.80
C THR A 219 -9.99 8.58 32.77
N MET A 220 -10.60 8.04 31.71
CA MET A 220 -11.29 8.82 30.67
C MET A 220 -12.80 8.46 30.61
N PRO A 221 -13.59 8.69 31.65
CA PRO A 221 -15.00 8.31 31.69
C PRO A 221 -15.86 9.12 30.69
N TRP A 222 -15.33 10.19 30.14
CA TRP A 222 -15.96 11.01 29.10
C TRP A 222 -15.87 10.37 27.70
N TYR A 223 -14.99 9.37 27.50
CA TYR A 223 -14.86 8.65 26.24
C TYR A 223 -15.69 7.36 26.29
N SER A 224 -16.72 7.29 25.48
CA SER A 224 -17.62 6.12 25.36
C SER A 224 -17.42 5.33 24.06
N GLY A 225 -16.40 5.67 23.27
CA GLY A 225 -16.07 4.98 22.03
C GLY A 225 -15.37 3.62 22.25
N PRO A 226 -15.12 2.89 21.17
CA PRO A 226 -14.42 1.61 21.22
C PRO A 226 -12.95 1.78 21.58
N THR A 227 -12.35 0.75 22.16
CA THR A 227 -10.89 0.67 22.30
C THR A 227 -10.21 0.52 20.95
N LEU A 228 -8.90 0.74 20.89
CA LEU A 228 -8.16 0.51 19.65
C LEU A 228 -8.32 -0.93 19.17
N LEU A 229 -8.21 -1.91 20.05
CA LEU A 229 -8.37 -3.33 19.71
C LEU A 229 -9.77 -3.64 19.19
N ASP A 230 -10.82 -3.07 19.78
CA ASP A 230 -12.20 -3.21 19.27
C ASP A 230 -12.32 -2.69 17.84
N VAL A 231 -11.72 -1.52 17.54
CA VAL A 231 -11.72 -0.97 16.19
C VAL A 231 -11.03 -1.94 15.22
N LEU A 232 -9.85 -2.45 15.57
CA LEU A 232 -9.09 -3.38 14.72
C LEU A 232 -9.83 -4.71 14.48
N GLU A 233 -10.55 -5.20 15.48
CA GLU A 233 -11.32 -6.44 15.39
C GLU A 233 -12.60 -6.30 14.55
N THR A 234 -13.20 -5.11 14.52
CA THR A 234 -14.55 -4.89 13.95
C THR A 234 -14.57 -4.13 12.64
N VAL A 235 -13.45 -3.49 12.23
CA VAL A 235 -13.41 -2.76 10.96
C VAL A 235 -13.70 -3.70 9.78
N GLU A 236 -14.68 -3.31 8.96
CA GLU A 236 -15.03 -4.05 7.75
C GLU A 236 -14.18 -3.56 6.57
N LEU A 237 -13.42 -4.46 5.98
CA LEU A 237 -12.61 -4.16 4.82
C LEU A 237 -13.44 -4.37 3.55
N LYS A 238 -13.85 -3.29 2.92
CA LYS A 238 -14.43 -3.33 1.58
C LYS A 238 -13.30 -3.23 0.56
N ARG A 239 -12.88 -4.35 0.00
CA ARG A 239 -11.86 -4.36 -1.04
C ARG A 239 -12.49 -4.01 -2.38
N VAL A 240 -12.10 -2.89 -2.94
CA VAL A 240 -12.55 -2.44 -4.26
C VAL A 240 -12.26 -3.51 -5.33
N VAL A 241 -11.13 -4.19 -5.21
CA VAL A 241 -10.68 -5.24 -6.15
C VAL A 241 -11.64 -6.45 -6.24
N ASP A 242 -12.44 -6.73 -5.22
CA ASP A 242 -13.37 -7.88 -5.23
C ASP A 242 -14.52 -7.67 -6.22
N THR A 243 -14.89 -6.43 -6.51
CA THR A 243 -15.96 -6.05 -7.45
C THR A 243 -15.47 -5.58 -8.81
N GLN A 244 -14.14 -5.45 -8.98
CA GLN A 244 -13.53 -5.05 -10.26
C GLN A 244 -13.48 -6.21 -11.26
N PRO A 245 -13.39 -5.93 -12.57
CA PRO A 245 -13.16 -6.96 -13.56
C PRO A 245 -11.90 -7.79 -13.29
N MET A 246 -11.92 -9.04 -13.77
CA MET A 246 -10.80 -9.97 -13.62
C MET A 246 -9.48 -9.36 -14.12
N ARG A 247 -8.44 -9.44 -13.28
CA ARG A 247 -7.05 -9.14 -13.62
C ARG A 247 -6.15 -10.23 -13.04
N PHE A 248 -5.47 -10.95 -13.92
CA PHE A 248 -4.54 -12.00 -13.52
C PHE A 248 -3.15 -11.75 -14.14
N PRO A 249 -2.26 -11.04 -13.44
CA PRO A 249 -0.87 -10.86 -13.88
C PRO A 249 -0.11 -12.19 -13.83
N VAL A 250 0.50 -12.59 -14.93
CA VAL A 250 1.31 -13.80 -15.01
C VAL A 250 2.66 -13.55 -14.33
N GLN A 251 2.91 -14.25 -13.24
CA GLN A 251 4.15 -14.14 -12.47
C GLN A 251 5.17 -15.21 -12.88
N TYR A 252 4.69 -16.39 -13.30
CA TYR A 252 5.54 -17.50 -13.67
C TYR A 252 4.83 -18.44 -14.66
N VAL A 253 5.56 -18.92 -15.67
CA VAL A 253 5.08 -19.96 -16.59
C VAL A 253 5.62 -21.29 -16.11
N ASN A 254 4.73 -22.18 -15.66
CA ASN A 254 5.06 -23.49 -15.12
C ASN A 254 4.91 -24.56 -16.21
N ARG A 255 6.01 -25.18 -16.60
CA ARG A 255 6.05 -26.28 -17.59
C ARG A 255 6.96 -27.40 -17.11
N PRO A 256 6.55 -28.18 -16.09
CA PRO A 256 7.38 -29.21 -15.49
C PRO A 256 7.59 -30.42 -16.43
N ASN A 257 6.69 -30.63 -17.40
CA ASN A 257 6.73 -31.70 -18.40
C ASN A 257 6.01 -31.27 -19.68
N LEU A 258 5.91 -32.15 -20.68
CA LEU A 258 5.27 -31.86 -21.96
C LEU A 258 3.74 -31.78 -21.90
N ASP A 259 3.14 -32.42 -20.89
CA ASP A 259 1.68 -32.55 -20.77
C ASP A 259 1.06 -31.44 -19.89
N PHE A 260 1.88 -30.58 -19.27
CA PHE A 260 1.40 -29.51 -18.40
C PHE A 260 2.02 -28.17 -18.77
N ARG A 261 1.17 -27.19 -19.07
CA ARG A 261 1.54 -25.79 -19.20
C ARG A 261 0.55 -24.94 -18.40
N GLY A 262 1.04 -24.34 -17.33
CA GLY A 262 0.25 -23.49 -16.42
C GLY A 262 0.86 -22.12 -16.25
N TYR A 263 0.01 -21.13 -16.01
CA TYR A 263 0.36 -19.75 -15.79
C TYR A 263 0.05 -19.41 -14.33
N ALA A 264 1.10 -19.29 -13.55
CA ALA A 264 0.99 -19.04 -12.11
C ALA A 264 0.98 -17.54 -11.81
N GLY A 265 0.15 -17.16 -10.86
CA GLY A 265 0.03 -15.77 -10.40
C GLY A 265 -0.94 -15.66 -9.22
N THR A 266 -1.14 -14.41 -8.77
CA THR A 266 -2.19 -14.07 -7.80
C THR A 266 -3.29 -13.31 -8.54
N LEU A 267 -4.54 -13.70 -8.37
CA LEU A 267 -5.66 -12.98 -8.96
C LEU A 267 -5.76 -11.59 -8.33
N ALA A 268 -5.47 -10.54 -9.11
CA ALA A 268 -5.37 -9.18 -8.62
C ALA A 268 -6.75 -8.54 -8.38
N SER A 269 -7.75 -8.92 -9.18
CA SER A 269 -9.14 -8.47 -9.00
C SER A 269 -10.14 -9.42 -9.65
N GLY A 270 -11.39 -9.34 -9.22
CA GLY A 270 -12.52 -10.09 -9.74
C GLY A 270 -12.47 -11.57 -9.39
N THR A 271 -13.12 -12.36 -10.22
CA THR A 271 -13.18 -13.82 -10.12
C THR A 271 -12.83 -14.47 -11.45
N VAL A 272 -12.34 -15.71 -11.41
CA VAL A 272 -12.11 -16.54 -12.58
C VAL A 272 -12.73 -17.91 -12.37
N SER A 273 -13.37 -18.46 -13.40
CA SER A 273 -14.03 -19.77 -13.35
C SER A 273 -13.53 -20.68 -14.49
N VAL A 274 -13.59 -22.00 -14.25
CA VAL A 274 -13.36 -22.98 -15.31
C VAL A 274 -14.34 -22.78 -16.44
N GLY A 275 -13.86 -22.80 -17.70
CA GLY A 275 -14.63 -22.53 -18.90
C GLY A 275 -14.75 -21.06 -19.27
N GLN A 276 -14.35 -20.12 -18.42
CA GLN A 276 -14.38 -18.69 -18.71
C GLN A 276 -13.47 -18.35 -19.90
N ARG A 277 -13.97 -17.55 -20.85
CA ARG A 277 -13.14 -17.00 -21.92
C ARG A 277 -12.26 -15.88 -21.41
N VAL A 278 -11.00 -15.95 -21.74
CA VAL A 278 -9.97 -14.98 -21.35
C VAL A 278 -9.20 -14.46 -22.55
N LYS A 279 -8.67 -13.27 -22.41
CA LYS A 279 -7.83 -12.59 -23.38
C LYS A 279 -6.48 -12.27 -22.75
N VAL A 280 -5.41 -12.50 -23.46
CA VAL A 280 -4.04 -12.17 -23.05
C VAL A 280 -3.67 -10.79 -23.56
N LEU A 281 -3.22 -9.92 -22.70
CA LEU A 281 -2.75 -8.58 -23.09
C LEU A 281 -1.23 -8.48 -22.85
N PRO A 282 -0.49 -7.81 -23.75
CA PRO A 282 -0.96 -6.93 -24.82
C PRO A 282 -1.31 -7.64 -26.15
N SER A 283 -1.07 -8.96 -26.31
CA SER A 283 -1.20 -9.66 -27.59
C SER A 283 -2.64 -9.69 -28.16
N GLY A 284 -3.65 -9.66 -27.30
CA GLY A 284 -5.05 -9.76 -27.67
C GLY A 284 -5.53 -11.18 -28.01
N VAL A 285 -4.67 -12.21 -27.86
CA VAL A 285 -5.02 -13.60 -28.14
C VAL A 285 -6.00 -14.11 -27.09
N GLU A 286 -7.06 -14.80 -27.55
CA GLU A 286 -8.10 -15.35 -26.68
C GLU A 286 -7.97 -16.87 -26.53
N SER A 287 -8.37 -17.36 -25.35
CA SER A 287 -8.53 -18.77 -25.03
C SER A 287 -9.61 -18.94 -23.95
N SER A 288 -9.71 -20.12 -23.38
CA SER A 288 -10.59 -20.39 -22.23
C SER A 288 -9.87 -21.16 -21.13
N VAL A 289 -10.31 -20.97 -19.89
CA VAL A 289 -9.72 -21.62 -18.73
C VAL A 289 -10.13 -23.10 -18.70
N ALA A 290 -9.16 -23.99 -18.81
CA ALA A 290 -9.36 -25.43 -18.69
C ALA A 290 -9.39 -25.89 -17.24
N ARG A 291 -8.44 -25.39 -16.41
CA ARG A 291 -8.29 -25.78 -15.01
C ARG A 291 -7.77 -24.61 -14.19
N ILE A 292 -8.15 -24.58 -12.91
CA ILE A 292 -7.59 -23.70 -11.88
C ILE A 292 -6.92 -24.58 -10.85
N VAL A 293 -5.58 -24.61 -10.85
CA VAL A 293 -4.78 -25.55 -10.05
C VAL A 293 -4.20 -24.83 -8.84
N THR A 294 -4.36 -25.43 -7.67
CA THR A 294 -3.73 -25.01 -6.41
C THR A 294 -2.95 -26.15 -5.76
N PHE A 295 -2.27 -25.89 -4.66
CA PHE A 295 -1.57 -26.91 -3.90
C PHE A 295 -2.52 -27.98 -3.35
N ASP A 296 -3.73 -27.57 -2.93
CA ASP A 296 -4.73 -28.46 -2.33
C ASP A 296 -5.65 -29.15 -3.35
N GLY A 297 -5.43 -28.88 -4.64
CA GLY A 297 -6.20 -29.48 -5.75
C GLY A 297 -6.78 -28.42 -6.71
N ASP A 298 -7.62 -28.90 -7.61
CA ASP A 298 -8.26 -28.07 -8.62
C ASP A 298 -9.50 -27.36 -8.06
N LEU A 299 -9.67 -26.08 -8.40
CA LEU A 299 -10.84 -25.27 -8.06
C LEU A 299 -11.75 -25.12 -9.29
N GLN A 300 -13.06 -24.94 -9.03
CA GLN A 300 -14.02 -24.53 -10.08
C GLN A 300 -14.02 -23.02 -10.30
N GLN A 301 -13.69 -22.26 -9.25
CA GLN A 301 -13.65 -20.80 -9.26
C GLN A 301 -12.60 -20.32 -8.26
N ALA A 302 -11.96 -19.19 -8.57
CA ALA A 302 -11.07 -18.47 -7.67
C ALA A 302 -11.43 -16.98 -7.61
N ALA A 303 -11.11 -16.34 -6.48
CA ALA A 303 -11.40 -14.93 -6.19
C ALA A 303 -10.13 -14.09 -6.04
N ALA A 304 -10.27 -12.78 -6.04
CA ALA A 304 -9.19 -11.84 -5.81
C ALA A 304 -8.37 -12.16 -4.54
N GLY A 305 -7.05 -12.14 -4.66
CA GLY A 305 -6.10 -12.45 -3.61
C GLY A 305 -5.65 -13.92 -3.55
N GLU A 306 -6.29 -14.82 -4.28
CA GLU A 306 -5.89 -16.23 -4.33
C GLU A 306 -4.71 -16.45 -5.28
N ALA A 307 -3.72 -17.21 -4.80
CA ALA A 307 -2.57 -17.64 -5.59
C ALA A 307 -2.92 -18.94 -6.32
N ILE A 308 -2.99 -18.89 -7.64
CA ILE A 308 -3.47 -19.97 -8.50
C ILE A 308 -2.57 -20.19 -9.71
N THR A 309 -2.72 -21.33 -10.35
CA THR A 309 -2.15 -21.62 -11.67
C THR A 309 -3.28 -21.89 -12.66
N LEU A 310 -3.41 -21.04 -13.66
CA LEU A 310 -4.38 -21.21 -14.75
C LEU A 310 -3.81 -22.11 -15.84
N VAL A 311 -4.55 -23.12 -16.25
CA VAL A 311 -4.29 -23.92 -17.42
C VAL A 311 -5.34 -23.56 -18.47
N LEU A 312 -4.91 -23.25 -19.70
CA LEU A 312 -5.79 -22.89 -20.79
C LEU A 312 -6.05 -24.05 -21.74
N ASN A 313 -7.16 -23.98 -22.49
CA ASN A 313 -7.50 -25.01 -23.48
C ASN A 313 -6.58 -24.98 -24.71
N ASP A 314 -6.04 -23.81 -25.03
CA ASP A 314 -5.17 -23.62 -26.19
C ASP A 314 -3.72 -23.39 -25.74
N GLU A 315 -2.75 -23.91 -26.49
CA GLU A 315 -1.34 -23.59 -26.32
C GLU A 315 -1.05 -22.24 -27.01
N ILE A 316 -1.21 -21.15 -26.27
CA ILE A 316 -0.92 -19.79 -26.72
C ILE A 316 0.34 -19.27 -26.05
N ASP A 317 0.96 -18.27 -26.69
CA ASP A 317 2.19 -17.68 -26.18
C ASP A 317 1.88 -16.64 -25.11
N ILE A 318 2.27 -16.94 -23.87
CA ILE A 318 2.10 -16.10 -22.69
C ILE A 318 3.41 -16.09 -21.91
N SER A 319 3.86 -14.91 -21.56
CA SER A 319 5.09 -14.70 -20.81
C SER A 319 4.82 -14.09 -19.43
N ARG A 320 5.81 -14.16 -18.55
CA ARG A 320 5.80 -13.40 -17.32
C ARG A 320 5.65 -11.90 -17.60
N GLY A 321 4.69 -11.28 -16.92
CA GLY A 321 4.36 -9.86 -17.09
C GLY A 321 3.19 -9.59 -18.02
N ASP A 322 2.72 -10.61 -18.76
CA ASP A 322 1.45 -10.51 -19.47
C ASP A 322 0.28 -10.53 -18.49
N LEU A 323 -0.85 -9.97 -18.92
CA LEU A 323 -2.06 -9.88 -18.12
C LEU A 323 -3.19 -10.68 -18.80
N LEU A 324 -3.76 -11.65 -18.07
CA LEU A 324 -5.00 -12.27 -18.49
C LEU A 324 -6.19 -11.48 -17.91
N VAL A 325 -7.16 -11.22 -18.80
CA VAL A 325 -8.39 -10.50 -18.46
C VAL A 325 -9.59 -11.27 -19.04
N ASP A 326 -10.79 -10.92 -18.62
CA ASP A 326 -12.00 -11.43 -19.30
C ASP A 326 -11.97 -11.06 -20.78
N ALA A 327 -12.40 -11.98 -21.67
CA ALA A 327 -12.36 -11.74 -23.12
C ALA A 327 -13.17 -10.51 -23.54
N ALA A 328 -14.23 -10.19 -22.80
CA ALA A 328 -15.07 -9.02 -23.05
C ALA A 328 -14.49 -7.70 -22.49
N ALA A 329 -13.36 -7.75 -21.78
CA ALA A 329 -12.78 -6.55 -21.18
C ALA A 329 -12.33 -5.55 -22.24
N ASP A 330 -12.79 -4.31 -22.13
CA ASP A 330 -12.32 -3.18 -22.92
C ASP A 330 -11.11 -2.53 -22.24
N LEU A 331 -9.99 -3.25 -22.25
CA LEU A 331 -8.72 -2.80 -21.73
C LEU A 331 -7.66 -2.86 -22.81
N GLN A 332 -7.02 -1.73 -23.05
CA GLN A 332 -6.00 -1.59 -24.09
C GLN A 332 -4.65 -1.27 -23.49
N ALA A 333 -3.59 -1.67 -24.17
CA ALA A 333 -2.25 -1.26 -23.83
C ALA A 333 -2.01 0.20 -24.24
N VAL A 334 -1.33 0.94 -23.38
CA VAL A 334 -1.00 2.36 -23.57
C VAL A 334 0.51 2.57 -23.48
N GLN A 335 1.00 3.67 -24.04
CA GLN A 335 2.42 4.04 -23.96
C GLN A 335 2.70 5.23 -23.06
N SER A 336 1.68 5.79 -22.43
CA SER A 336 1.86 6.89 -21.48
C SER A 336 0.81 6.86 -20.38
N ALA A 337 1.16 7.46 -19.25
CA ALA A 337 0.26 7.61 -18.11
C ALA A 337 0.63 8.87 -17.31
N THR A 338 -0.34 9.44 -16.61
CA THR A 338 -0.06 10.31 -15.47
C THR A 338 0.12 9.46 -14.22
N VAL A 339 1.10 9.79 -13.40
CA VAL A 339 1.55 8.99 -12.25
C VAL A 339 1.74 9.91 -11.06
N ASP A 340 1.07 9.61 -9.95
CA ASP A 340 1.40 10.18 -8.65
C ASP A 340 2.69 9.53 -8.16
N VAL A 341 3.69 10.32 -7.81
CA VAL A 341 5.03 9.82 -7.44
C VAL A 341 5.39 10.26 -6.03
N VAL A 342 5.89 9.32 -5.23
CA VAL A 342 6.65 9.58 -4.02
C VAL A 342 8.12 9.38 -4.36
N TRP A 343 8.89 10.46 -4.40
CA TRP A 343 10.31 10.39 -4.78
C TRP A 343 11.19 10.04 -3.58
N MET A 344 12.12 9.11 -3.75
CA MET A 344 12.86 8.46 -2.65
C MET A 344 14.37 8.58 -2.77
N ALA A 345 14.87 9.27 -3.79
CA ALA A 345 16.31 9.44 -3.99
C ALA A 345 16.76 10.85 -3.63
N GLU A 346 18.02 10.98 -3.19
CA GLU A 346 18.63 12.28 -2.90
C GLU A 346 18.77 13.14 -4.17
N GLN A 347 19.08 12.50 -5.30
CA GLN A 347 19.07 13.18 -6.59
C GLN A 347 17.62 13.49 -6.99
N PRO A 348 17.28 14.76 -7.23
CA PRO A 348 15.92 15.14 -7.61
C PRO A 348 15.47 14.50 -8.91
N LEU A 349 14.19 14.13 -8.99
CA LEU A 349 13.54 13.75 -10.24
C LEU A 349 13.46 14.96 -11.16
N GLN A 350 13.90 14.79 -12.41
CA GLN A 350 13.84 15.84 -13.43
C GLN A 350 13.17 15.34 -14.71
N PRO A 351 12.48 16.19 -15.46
CA PRO A 351 12.00 15.87 -16.80
C PRO A 351 13.13 15.39 -17.72
N GLY A 352 12.80 14.50 -18.65
CA GLY A 352 13.73 13.92 -19.59
C GLY A 352 14.51 12.71 -19.07
N GLN A 353 14.50 12.43 -17.79
CA GLN A 353 15.19 11.27 -17.20
C GLN A 353 14.42 9.97 -17.46
N SER A 354 15.17 8.89 -17.65
CA SER A 354 14.65 7.55 -17.93
C SER A 354 15.07 6.57 -16.85
N TYR A 355 14.11 5.78 -16.40
CA TYR A 355 14.25 4.76 -15.36
C TYR A 355 13.82 3.39 -15.89
N GLU A 356 14.29 2.31 -15.29
CA GLU A 356 13.55 1.05 -15.37
C GLU A 356 12.31 1.18 -14.49
N VAL A 357 11.14 0.85 -15.03
CA VAL A 357 9.89 0.81 -14.26
C VAL A 357 9.40 -0.62 -14.17
N LYS A 358 8.83 -0.97 -13.02
CA LYS A 358 8.24 -2.29 -12.81
C LYS A 358 6.81 -2.14 -12.34
N ILE A 359 5.89 -2.78 -13.07
CA ILE A 359 4.44 -2.80 -12.79
C ILE A 359 3.99 -4.25 -12.77
N ALA A 360 3.41 -4.71 -11.68
CA ALA A 360 3.11 -6.13 -11.45
C ALA A 360 4.36 -7.00 -11.72
N GLY A 361 4.33 -7.85 -12.73
CA GLY A 361 5.47 -8.68 -13.16
C GLY A 361 6.29 -8.11 -14.31
N LYS A 362 5.80 -7.06 -14.97
CA LYS A 362 6.39 -6.50 -16.20
C LYS A 362 7.39 -5.39 -15.88
N LYS A 363 8.48 -5.35 -16.63
CA LYS A 363 9.48 -4.29 -16.63
C LYS A 363 9.48 -3.58 -17.98
N ALA A 364 9.63 -2.27 -17.98
CA ALA A 364 9.76 -1.43 -19.15
C ALA A 364 10.68 -0.26 -18.84
N ARG A 365 11.10 0.48 -19.85
CA ARG A 365 11.74 1.78 -19.66
C ARG A 365 10.66 2.85 -19.62
N GLY A 366 10.62 3.59 -18.50
CA GLY A 366 9.78 4.76 -18.35
C GLY A 366 10.59 6.05 -18.41
N ARG A 367 10.17 7.01 -19.21
CA ARG A 367 10.74 8.35 -19.28
C ARG A 367 9.78 9.35 -18.69
N VAL A 368 10.26 10.16 -17.76
CA VAL A 368 9.47 11.28 -17.20
C VAL A 368 9.50 12.43 -18.21
N GLU A 369 8.35 12.74 -18.80
CA GLU A 369 8.24 13.80 -19.80
C GLU A 369 8.14 15.18 -19.14
N LYS A 370 7.29 15.28 -18.12
CA LYS A 370 7.08 16.52 -17.36
C LYS A 370 6.59 16.25 -15.95
N ILE A 371 6.82 17.21 -15.07
CA ILE A 371 6.21 17.30 -13.74
C ILE A 371 5.02 18.24 -13.86
N LEU A 372 3.81 17.73 -13.59
CA LEU A 372 2.59 18.51 -13.69
C LEU A 372 2.43 19.43 -12.48
N HIS A 373 2.74 18.92 -11.30
CA HIS A 373 2.80 19.68 -10.05
C HIS A 373 3.46 18.86 -8.93
N GLN A 374 3.96 19.55 -7.94
CA GLN A 374 4.29 18.99 -6.62
C GLN A 374 3.16 19.31 -5.64
N VAL A 375 2.90 18.41 -4.69
CA VAL A 375 1.97 18.63 -3.58
C VAL A 375 2.76 19.15 -2.38
N GLU A 376 2.36 20.30 -1.86
CA GLU A 376 2.86 20.84 -0.59
C GLU A 376 2.14 20.11 0.57
N ILE A 377 2.90 19.37 1.38
CA ILE A 377 2.32 18.44 2.37
C ILE A 377 1.47 19.14 3.46
N ASN A 378 1.84 20.35 3.85
CA ASN A 378 1.17 21.04 4.94
C ASN A 378 -0.15 21.68 4.53
N THR A 379 -0.25 22.11 3.27
CA THR A 379 -1.42 22.81 2.72
C THR A 379 -2.16 22.00 1.67
N LEU A 380 -1.59 20.88 1.22
CA LEU A 380 -2.01 20.06 0.09
C LEU A 380 -2.18 20.85 -1.24
N GLU A 381 -1.63 22.07 -1.29
CA GLU A 381 -1.63 22.89 -2.50
C GLU A 381 -0.74 22.29 -3.58
N LYS A 382 -1.20 22.40 -4.82
CA LYS A 382 -0.46 21.98 -6.02
C LYS A 382 0.42 23.12 -6.52
N ARG A 383 1.74 22.91 -6.56
CA ARG A 383 2.71 23.91 -7.01
C ARG A 383 3.42 23.43 -8.26
N ALA A 384 3.59 24.33 -9.26
CA ALA A 384 4.45 24.06 -10.40
C ALA A 384 5.91 24.05 -9.96
N VAL A 385 6.66 23.00 -10.35
CA VAL A 385 8.08 22.83 -10.04
C VAL A 385 8.81 22.23 -11.22
N ASP A 386 10.11 22.49 -11.31
CA ASP A 386 10.98 21.92 -12.36
C ASP A 386 11.59 20.58 -11.96
N SER A 387 11.54 20.23 -10.69
CA SER A 387 12.08 18.97 -10.16
C SER A 387 11.37 18.55 -8.87
N LEU A 388 11.37 17.23 -8.57
CA LEU A 388 10.88 16.72 -7.27
C LEU A 388 12.09 16.34 -6.41
N PRO A 389 12.28 16.97 -5.25
CA PRO A 389 13.35 16.63 -4.32
C PRO A 389 13.07 15.30 -3.59
N LEU A 390 14.04 14.86 -2.80
CA LEU A 390 13.83 13.74 -1.84
C LEU A 390 12.56 13.96 -1.01
N ASN A 391 11.75 12.91 -0.87
CA ASN A 391 10.45 12.92 -0.21
C ASN A 391 9.40 13.84 -0.87
N GLY A 392 9.69 14.37 -2.04
CA GLY A 392 8.73 15.12 -2.85
C GLY A 392 7.62 14.22 -3.35
N ILE A 393 6.38 14.72 -3.27
CA ILE A 393 5.20 14.04 -3.81
C ILE A 393 4.62 14.91 -4.92
N GLY A 394 4.36 14.33 -6.08
CA GLY A 394 3.86 15.09 -7.21
C GLY A 394 3.27 14.22 -8.30
N LEU A 395 2.58 14.87 -9.23
CA LEU A 395 2.01 14.24 -10.42
C LEU A 395 2.94 14.46 -11.61
N VAL A 396 3.32 13.38 -12.28
CA VAL A 396 4.20 13.41 -13.45
C VAL A 396 3.55 12.73 -14.64
N GLU A 397 4.00 13.04 -15.84
CA GLU A 397 3.65 12.32 -17.06
C GLU A 397 4.85 11.42 -17.43
N VAL A 398 4.56 10.13 -17.66
CA VAL A 398 5.55 9.11 -18.00
C VAL A 398 5.19 8.47 -19.32
N THR A 399 6.17 8.32 -20.22
CA THR A 399 6.06 7.52 -21.46
C THR A 399 6.86 6.23 -21.30
N PHE A 400 6.34 5.15 -21.88
CA PHE A 400 6.94 3.83 -21.86
C PHE A 400 7.47 3.46 -23.25
N ASP A 401 8.61 2.79 -23.32
CA ASP A 401 9.23 2.34 -24.58
C ASP A 401 8.48 1.17 -25.23
N GLU A 402 7.61 0.50 -24.47
CA GLU A 402 6.73 -0.55 -24.96
C GLU A 402 5.30 -0.38 -24.43
N PRO A 403 4.29 -0.96 -25.12
CA PRO A 403 2.91 -0.89 -24.66
C PRO A 403 2.73 -1.56 -23.31
N MET A 404 2.12 -0.85 -22.36
CA MET A 404 1.83 -1.29 -21.00
C MET A 404 0.33 -1.41 -20.78
N VAL A 405 -0.09 -2.46 -20.10
CA VAL A 405 -1.49 -2.63 -19.68
C VAL A 405 -1.62 -2.16 -18.25
N LEU A 406 -2.37 -1.09 -18.05
CA LEU A 406 -2.41 -0.34 -16.79
C LEU A 406 -3.86 -0.12 -16.35
N ASP A 407 -4.12 -0.25 -15.07
CA ASP A 407 -5.31 0.28 -14.42
C ASP A 407 -4.94 1.54 -13.60
N ALA A 408 -5.91 2.38 -13.27
CA ALA A 408 -5.71 3.42 -12.28
C ALA A 408 -5.47 2.76 -10.90
N TYR A 409 -4.51 3.27 -10.13
CA TYR A 409 -4.11 2.70 -8.84
C TYR A 409 -5.28 2.56 -7.88
N GLN A 410 -6.17 3.55 -7.82
CA GLN A 410 -7.35 3.52 -6.96
C GLN A 410 -8.35 2.40 -7.30
N GLN A 411 -8.31 1.89 -8.54
CA GLN A 411 -9.15 0.77 -8.98
C GLN A 411 -8.46 -0.56 -8.73
N ASN A 412 -7.16 -0.64 -9.04
CA ASN A 412 -6.38 -1.85 -8.85
C ASN A 412 -4.92 -1.53 -8.49
N PRO A 413 -4.53 -1.60 -7.20
CA PRO A 413 -3.16 -1.29 -6.78
C PRO A 413 -2.09 -2.21 -7.37
N VAL A 414 -2.45 -3.45 -7.76
CA VAL A 414 -1.49 -4.41 -8.31
C VAL A 414 -1.08 -4.05 -9.74
N THR A 415 -2.05 -3.68 -10.59
CA THR A 415 -1.84 -3.32 -11.99
C THR A 415 -1.66 -1.82 -12.20
N GLY A 416 -1.93 -1.01 -11.17
CA GLY A 416 -1.76 0.44 -11.16
C GLY A 416 -0.58 0.95 -10.33
N GLY A 417 0.06 0.07 -9.54
CA GLY A 417 1.25 0.41 -8.76
C GLY A 417 2.53 0.18 -9.54
N MET A 418 3.48 1.11 -9.47
CA MET A 418 4.79 0.97 -10.11
C MET A 418 5.93 1.43 -9.20
N ILE A 419 7.12 0.96 -9.48
CA ILE A 419 8.35 1.47 -8.90
C ILE A 419 9.27 2.00 -9.99
N PHE A 420 10.00 3.09 -9.65
CA PHE A 420 11.09 3.62 -10.45
C PHE A 420 12.40 3.05 -9.94
N ILE A 421 13.20 2.50 -10.82
CA ILE A 421 14.48 1.87 -10.51
C ILE A 421 15.56 2.59 -11.29
N ASP A 422 16.59 3.06 -10.61
CA ASP A 422 17.78 3.62 -11.26
C ASP A 422 18.52 2.53 -12.04
N ARG A 423 18.79 2.81 -13.31
CA ARG A 423 19.34 1.82 -14.25
C ARG A 423 20.80 1.45 -14.01
N LEU A 424 21.54 2.28 -13.30
CA LEU A 424 22.96 2.05 -13.02
C LEU A 424 23.17 1.33 -11.69
N SER A 425 22.48 1.79 -10.66
CA SER A 425 22.62 1.27 -9.30
C SER A 425 21.64 0.12 -8.98
N ASN A 426 20.58 -0.07 -9.78
CA ASN A 426 19.45 -0.94 -9.50
C ASN A 426 18.69 -0.62 -8.17
N VAL A 427 18.86 0.58 -7.66
CA VAL A 427 18.17 1.06 -6.46
C VAL A 427 16.77 1.57 -6.83
N THR A 428 15.77 1.23 -6.03
CA THR A 428 14.43 1.85 -6.13
C THR A 428 14.52 3.30 -5.71
N VAL A 429 14.17 4.21 -6.61
CA VAL A 429 14.28 5.66 -6.44
C VAL A 429 12.93 6.37 -6.32
N GLY A 430 11.82 5.68 -6.56
CA GLY A 430 10.48 6.22 -6.40
C GLY A 430 9.41 5.16 -6.43
N ALA A 431 8.30 5.45 -5.77
CA ALA A 431 7.04 4.71 -5.93
C ALA A 431 6.09 5.55 -6.77
N GLY A 432 5.37 4.90 -7.68
CA GLY A 432 4.40 5.52 -8.56
C GLY A 432 3.04 4.84 -8.45
N MET A 433 2.00 5.63 -8.42
CA MET A 433 0.61 5.21 -8.49
C MET A 433 0.02 5.77 -9.79
N ILE A 434 -0.38 4.90 -10.70
CA ILE A 434 -0.99 5.32 -11.96
C ILE A 434 -2.26 6.11 -11.64
N HIS A 435 -2.22 7.40 -11.93
CA HIS A 435 -3.38 8.26 -11.77
C HIS A 435 -4.38 8.02 -12.91
N GLN A 436 -3.86 8.05 -14.14
CA GLN A 436 -4.65 7.78 -15.34
C GLN A 436 -3.78 7.25 -16.47
N PRO A 437 -4.11 6.09 -17.09
CA PRO A 437 -3.56 5.71 -18.39
C PRO A 437 -3.95 6.73 -19.46
N LEU A 438 -3.02 7.08 -20.34
CA LEU A 438 -3.28 8.04 -21.42
C LEU A 438 -3.41 7.30 -22.74
N SER A 439 -4.52 7.52 -23.44
CA SER A 439 -4.74 6.96 -24.78
C SER A 439 -3.80 7.58 -25.82
N ALA A 440 -3.49 6.84 -26.89
CA ALA A 440 -2.57 7.24 -27.95
C ALA A 440 -2.88 8.62 -28.59
N ALA A 441 -4.13 9.08 -28.55
CA ALA A 441 -4.53 10.38 -29.08
C ALA A 441 -3.91 11.56 -28.29
N ARG A 442 -3.57 11.37 -27.02
CA ARG A 442 -2.89 12.40 -26.19
C ARG A 442 -1.37 12.33 -26.28
N SER A 443 -0.80 11.12 -26.55
CA SER A 443 0.65 10.96 -26.71
C SER A 443 1.18 11.54 -28.02
N GLN A 444 0.34 11.69 -29.05
CA GLN A 444 0.75 12.31 -30.32
C GLN A 444 0.87 13.84 -30.25
N ALA A 445 0.16 14.50 -29.32
CA ALA A 445 0.25 15.96 -29.15
C ALA A 445 1.63 16.43 -28.61
N GLY A 446 2.44 15.54 -28.03
CA GLY A 446 3.82 15.82 -27.60
C GLY A 446 4.90 15.29 -28.55
N GLN A 447 4.53 14.60 -29.62
CA GLN A 447 5.48 13.99 -30.56
C GLN A 447 6.05 14.99 -31.56
N TYR A 448 5.38 16.11 -31.76
CA TYR A 448 5.79 17.16 -32.71
C TYR A 448 5.96 18.48 -31.95
N SER A 449 7.04 19.18 -32.22
CA SER A 449 7.25 20.55 -31.71
C SER A 449 6.21 21.51 -32.30
N ASP A 450 5.95 22.61 -31.62
CA ASP A 450 5.06 23.66 -32.14
C ASP A 450 5.45 24.09 -33.55
N PHE A 451 6.76 24.16 -33.82
CA PHE A 451 7.28 24.46 -35.17
C PHE A 451 6.90 23.38 -36.21
N GLU A 452 6.99 22.10 -35.87
CA GLU A 452 6.60 21.00 -36.78
C GLU A 452 5.10 21.01 -37.07
N LEU A 453 4.28 21.32 -36.08
CA LEU A 453 2.83 21.46 -36.22
C LEU A 453 2.47 22.67 -37.10
N GLU A 454 3.09 23.81 -36.89
CA GLU A 454 2.89 25.01 -37.69
C GLU A 454 3.38 24.80 -39.13
N LEU A 455 4.56 24.19 -39.32
CA LEU A 455 5.09 23.85 -40.63
C LEU A 455 4.18 22.87 -41.37
N ASN A 456 3.67 21.84 -40.70
CA ASN A 456 2.73 20.87 -41.29
C ASN A 456 1.42 21.57 -41.73
N ALA A 457 0.87 22.44 -40.87
CA ALA A 457 -0.33 23.20 -41.18
C ALA A 457 -0.10 24.13 -42.41
N LEU A 458 1.08 24.77 -42.47
CA LEU A 458 1.46 25.65 -43.58
C LEU A 458 1.63 24.87 -44.88
N VAL A 459 2.31 23.70 -44.87
CA VAL A 459 2.49 22.82 -46.02
C VAL A 459 1.13 22.33 -46.52
N ARG A 460 0.26 21.86 -45.67
CA ARG A 460 -1.11 21.41 -46.07
C ARG A 460 -1.96 22.51 -46.69
N ARG A 461 -1.80 23.74 -46.20
CA ARG A 461 -2.54 24.92 -46.67
C ARG A 461 -2.06 25.43 -48.03
N HIS A 462 -0.74 25.47 -48.22
CA HIS A 462 -0.14 26.11 -49.38
C HIS A 462 0.32 25.13 -50.46
N PHE A 463 0.54 23.87 -50.08
CA PHE A 463 1.01 22.80 -50.98
C PHE A 463 0.15 21.53 -50.87
N PRO A 464 -1.18 21.62 -51.10
CA PRO A 464 -2.08 20.48 -50.93
C PRO A 464 -1.74 19.28 -51.84
N HIS A 465 -1.05 19.51 -52.93
CA HIS A 465 -0.57 18.47 -53.87
C HIS A 465 0.57 17.62 -53.31
N TRP A 466 1.19 18.00 -52.16
CA TRP A 466 2.18 17.18 -51.43
C TRP A 466 1.54 16.10 -50.56
N ASN A 467 0.21 16.15 -50.42
CA ASN A 467 -0.55 15.17 -49.61
C ASN A 467 0.01 14.95 -48.21
N ALA A 468 0.53 16.03 -47.57
CA ALA A 468 1.09 15.93 -46.24
C ALA A 468 0.01 15.47 -45.23
N ARG A 469 0.35 14.41 -44.48
CA ARG A 469 -0.52 13.83 -43.47
C ARG A 469 -0.79 14.82 -42.32
N ASP A 470 -2.02 14.84 -41.80
CA ASP A 470 -2.33 15.62 -40.62
C ASP A 470 -1.65 15.06 -39.36
N LEU A 471 -0.75 15.81 -38.79
CA LEU A 471 0.00 15.40 -37.59
C LEU A 471 -0.85 15.44 -36.31
N LEU A 472 -2.00 16.14 -36.33
CA LEU A 472 -2.94 16.22 -35.22
C LEU A 472 -4.06 15.18 -35.28
N GLY A 473 -4.09 14.31 -36.30
CA GLY A 473 -4.94 13.12 -36.32
C GLY A 473 -6.44 13.35 -36.61
N GLY A 474 -6.80 14.40 -37.32
CA GLY A 474 -8.12 14.49 -37.95
C GLY A 474 -8.16 13.64 -39.23
N GLN A 475 -8.98 12.59 -39.25
CA GLN A 475 -9.41 11.95 -40.51
C GLN A 475 -10.20 12.91 -41.37
#